data_81ef7dfbc56ae60b10908360440257d1
#
_entry.id   81ef7dfbc56ae60b10908360440257d1
#
_cell.length_a   1.000
_cell.length_b   1.000
_cell.length_c   1.000
_cell.angle_alpha   90.00
_cell.angle_beta   90.00
_cell.angle_gamma   90.00
#
_symmetry.space_group_name_H-M   'P 1'
#
loop_
_entity.id
_entity.type
_entity.pdbx_description
1 polymer ?
#
loop_
_entity_poly.entity_id
_entity_poly.type
_entity_poly.pdbx_seq_one_letter_code
_entity_poly.pdbx_strand_id
1 'polypeptide(L)'
;MTVFTPGMRVECRNAEWLVTRVDAAGSSQHQIVFCSGVDDLNRGHEAAFLTQLDTLREVDPRKTELIRDDSNGYSRSRLFLEAQLRQMPLTDPEPHVDDMGAFTPMNYQKEAVHRALKQMRPRLLLADQVGLGKTIEVGMILSELIRRGQAGRILVLAKKSMLTQFQAELWNRFALPLVRMDSAALSK
;
A
#
# COMPACT_ATOMS: atom_id res chain seq x y z
N MET A 1 -2.59 33.91 -10.06
CA MET A 1 -1.24 33.49 -9.67
C MET A 1 -1.37 32.21 -8.89
N THR A 2 -0.71 31.14 -9.30
CA THR A 2 -0.74 29.87 -8.57
C THR A 2 0.15 30.01 -7.32
N VAL A 3 -0.41 29.75 -6.16
CA VAL A 3 0.33 29.73 -4.89
C VAL A 3 0.81 28.29 -4.68
N PHE A 4 2.10 28.07 -4.76
CA PHE A 4 2.68 26.76 -4.51
C PHE A 4 2.79 26.51 -3.00
N THR A 5 2.49 25.29 -2.57
CA THR A 5 2.58 24.86 -1.17
C THR A 5 3.35 23.55 -1.05
N PRO A 6 4.06 23.33 0.07
CA PRO A 6 4.69 22.04 0.33
C PRO A 6 3.69 20.87 0.21
N GLY A 7 4.12 19.78 -0.42
CA GLY A 7 3.28 18.62 -0.70
C GLY A 7 2.59 18.65 -2.06
N MET A 8 2.58 19.77 -2.78
CA MET A 8 2.07 19.81 -4.16
C MET A 8 3.00 19.08 -5.12
N ARG A 9 2.41 18.43 -6.13
CA ARG A 9 3.16 17.96 -7.30
C ARG A 9 3.14 19.04 -8.39
N VAL A 10 4.28 19.27 -8.98
CA VAL A 10 4.45 20.23 -10.06
C VAL A 10 5.26 19.61 -11.20
N GLU A 11 4.91 19.97 -12.42
CA GLU A 11 5.70 19.68 -13.61
C GLU A 11 6.59 20.87 -13.92
N CYS A 12 7.88 20.66 -14.05
CA CYS A 12 8.85 21.65 -14.48
C CYS A 12 9.93 20.98 -15.33
N ARG A 13 10.26 21.58 -16.48
CA ARG A 13 11.30 21.08 -17.41
C ARG A 13 11.06 19.62 -17.84
N ASN A 14 9.80 19.27 -18.13
CA ASN A 14 9.36 17.94 -18.55
C ASN A 14 9.63 16.82 -17.53
N ALA A 15 9.67 17.16 -16.25
CA ALA A 15 9.80 16.21 -15.16
C ALA A 15 8.85 16.58 -14.02
N GLU A 16 8.39 15.58 -13.26
CA GLU A 16 7.56 15.80 -12.10
C GLU A 16 8.39 15.95 -10.83
N TRP A 17 7.94 16.88 -10.00
CA TRP A 17 8.60 17.27 -8.77
C TRP A 17 7.61 17.39 -7.63
N LEU A 18 8.02 17.01 -6.43
CA LEU A 18 7.29 17.22 -5.19
C LEU A 18 7.82 18.48 -4.52
N VAL A 19 6.96 19.45 -4.26
CA VAL A 19 7.33 20.67 -3.54
C VAL A 19 7.62 20.35 -2.08
N THR A 20 8.83 20.66 -1.63
CA THR A 20 9.28 20.44 -0.24
C THR A 20 9.24 21.71 0.59
N ARG A 21 9.57 22.86 0.00
CA ARG A 21 9.59 24.16 0.65
C ARG A 21 9.34 25.27 -0.37
N VAL A 22 8.75 26.36 0.09
CA VAL A 22 8.54 27.57 -0.72
C VAL A 22 9.00 28.78 0.07
N ASP A 23 9.88 29.58 -0.53
CA ASP A 23 10.38 30.81 0.04
C ASP A 23 9.99 32.00 -0.85
N ALA A 24 9.80 33.17 -0.27
CA ALA A 24 9.57 34.40 -1.05
C ALA A 24 10.87 34.86 -1.69
N ALA A 25 10.82 35.23 -2.97
CA ALA A 25 11.97 35.79 -3.69
C ALA A 25 11.98 37.31 -3.58
N GLY A 26 12.57 37.82 -2.51
CA GLY A 26 12.71 39.30 -2.26
C GLY A 26 11.37 39.99 -2.02
N SER A 27 11.25 41.26 -2.46
CA SER A 27 10.03 42.08 -2.35
C SER A 27 9.03 41.83 -3.49
N SER A 28 9.27 40.86 -4.34
CA SER A 28 8.48 40.59 -5.54
C SER A 28 7.41 39.53 -5.32
N GLN A 29 6.44 39.47 -6.21
CA GLN A 29 5.40 38.45 -6.27
C GLN A 29 5.95 37.07 -6.70
N HIS A 30 7.26 36.86 -6.70
CA HIS A 30 7.93 35.65 -7.14
C HIS A 30 8.29 34.73 -5.96
N GLN A 31 8.32 33.44 -6.20
CA GLN A 31 8.64 32.44 -5.20
C GLN A 31 9.82 31.59 -5.65
N ILE A 32 10.63 31.13 -4.69
CA ILE A 32 11.60 30.06 -4.88
C ILE A 32 10.94 28.77 -4.40
N VAL A 33 10.74 27.82 -5.30
CA VAL A 33 10.09 26.53 -5.01
C VAL A 33 11.16 25.47 -4.96
N PHE A 34 11.41 24.92 -3.77
CA PHE A 34 12.31 23.79 -3.57
C PHE A 34 11.56 22.50 -3.78
N CYS A 35 12.14 21.61 -4.55
CA CYS A 35 11.48 20.38 -4.99
C CYS A 35 12.40 19.18 -4.87
N SER A 36 11.79 18.01 -4.66
CA SER A 36 12.42 16.70 -4.77
C SER A 36 11.86 15.96 -5.97
N GLY A 37 12.71 15.32 -6.76
CA GLY A 37 12.32 14.58 -7.95
C GLY A 37 11.51 13.32 -7.60
N VAL A 38 10.42 13.09 -8.35
CA VAL A 38 9.52 11.94 -8.16
C VAL A 38 9.51 10.96 -9.32
N ASP A 39 9.96 11.39 -10.50
CA ASP A 39 10.10 10.55 -11.68
C ASP A 39 11.33 9.63 -11.60
N ASP A 40 11.35 8.59 -12.41
CA ASP A 40 12.50 7.68 -12.47
C ASP A 40 13.79 8.36 -12.92
N LEU A 41 13.69 9.43 -13.70
CA LEU A 41 14.83 10.22 -14.21
C LEU A 41 15.41 11.20 -13.18
N ASN A 42 14.60 11.67 -12.23
CA ASN A 42 15.01 12.70 -11.27
C ASN A 42 14.88 12.27 -9.80
N ARG A 43 14.49 11.03 -9.54
CA ARG A 43 14.30 10.50 -8.18
C ARG A 43 15.56 10.66 -7.34
N GLY A 44 15.40 11.28 -6.16
CA GLY A 44 16.51 11.55 -5.24
C GLY A 44 17.32 12.80 -5.57
N HIS A 45 16.98 13.53 -6.63
CA HIS A 45 17.55 14.83 -6.92
C HIS A 45 16.72 15.94 -6.29
N GLU A 46 17.38 16.94 -5.75
CA GLU A 46 16.75 18.17 -5.26
C GLU A 46 16.99 19.29 -6.26
N ALA A 47 16.00 20.13 -6.46
CA ALA A 47 16.07 21.30 -7.32
C ALA A 47 15.35 22.49 -6.68
N ALA A 48 15.79 23.69 -7.05
CA ALA A 48 15.11 24.94 -6.70
C ALA A 48 14.72 25.67 -8.00
N PHE A 49 13.46 26.02 -8.13
CA PHE A 49 12.90 26.71 -9.28
C PHE A 49 12.45 28.12 -8.87
N LEU A 50 12.77 29.09 -9.68
CA LEU A 50 12.31 30.45 -9.51
C LEU A 50 11.11 30.70 -10.43
N THR A 51 9.95 31.04 -9.87
CA THR A 51 8.70 31.25 -10.63
C THR A 51 8.78 32.37 -11.67
N GLN A 52 9.82 33.22 -11.62
CA GLN A 52 10.11 34.20 -12.64
C GLN A 52 10.78 33.63 -13.88
N LEU A 53 11.58 32.58 -13.72
CA LEU A 53 12.41 31.98 -14.77
C LEU A 53 11.85 30.66 -15.27
N ASP A 54 11.23 29.91 -14.38
CA ASP A 54 10.73 28.57 -14.64
C ASP A 54 9.20 28.56 -14.69
N THR A 55 8.67 27.83 -15.66
CA THR A 55 7.23 27.59 -15.74
C THR A 55 6.90 26.33 -14.96
N LEU A 56 6.30 26.50 -13.78
CA LEU A 56 5.79 25.40 -12.99
C LEU A 56 4.30 25.23 -13.25
N ARG A 57 3.88 24.02 -13.54
CA ARG A 57 2.48 23.61 -13.70
C ARG A 57 2.08 22.70 -12.57
N GLU A 58 0.95 22.99 -11.95
CA GLU A 58 0.38 22.08 -10.95
C GLU A 58 -0.08 20.79 -11.62
N VAL A 59 0.32 19.65 -11.06
CA VAL A 59 -0.18 18.33 -11.42
C VAL A 59 -1.36 18.01 -10.51
N ASP A 60 -2.57 18.08 -11.07
CA ASP A 60 -3.81 17.76 -10.34
C ASP A 60 -3.93 16.23 -10.14
N PRO A 61 -3.86 15.73 -8.90
CA PRO A 61 -3.97 14.29 -8.64
C PRO A 61 -5.29 13.68 -9.15
N ARG A 62 -6.35 14.50 -9.27
CA ARG A 62 -7.67 14.05 -9.75
C ARG A 62 -7.69 13.73 -11.24
N LYS A 63 -6.71 14.24 -11.99
CA LYS A 63 -6.54 13.98 -13.43
C LYS A 63 -5.63 12.80 -13.71
N THR A 64 -5.11 12.15 -12.67
CA THR A 64 -4.28 10.96 -12.82
C THR A 64 -5.12 9.81 -13.33
N GLU A 65 -4.77 9.29 -14.49
CA GLU A 65 -5.41 8.10 -15.07
C GLU A 65 -4.76 6.84 -14.50
N LEU A 66 -5.59 5.89 -14.09
CA LEU A 66 -5.12 4.57 -13.71
C LEU A 66 -4.93 3.75 -14.99
N ILE A 67 -3.69 3.45 -15.31
CA ILE A 67 -3.34 2.55 -16.41
C ILE A 67 -2.94 1.19 -15.86
N ARG A 68 -3.19 0.14 -16.66
CA ARG A 68 -2.71 -1.20 -16.30
C ARG A 68 -1.19 -1.23 -16.31
N ASP A 69 -0.59 -1.70 -15.22
CA ASP A 69 0.85 -1.91 -15.14
C ASP A 69 1.21 -3.31 -15.64
N ASP A 70 1.69 -3.38 -16.88
CA ASP A 70 2.20 -4.61 -17.50
C ASP A 70 3.74 -4.73 -17.35
N SER A 71 4.38 -3.89 -16.54
CA SER A 71 5.82 -3.90 -16.32
C SER A 71 6.26 -5.06 -15.42
N ASN A 72 7.53 -5.45 -15.54
CA ASN A 72 8.17 -6.41 -14.63
C ASN A 72 8.27 -5.89 -13.19
N GLY A 73 8.01 -4.60 -12.97
CA GLY A 73 8.02 -3.95 -11.66
C GLY A 73 6.71 -4.07 -10.87
N TYR A 74 5.62 -4.57 -11.46
CA TYR A 74 4.30 -4.64 -10.84
C TYR A 74 4.31 -5.20 -9.41
N SER A 75 4.96 -6.34 -9.19
CA SER A 75 5.03 -6.96 -7.86
C SER A 75 5.74 -6.08 -6.82
N ARG A 76 6.76 -5.34 -7.24
CA ARG A 76 7.50 -4.40 -6.37
C ARG A 76 6.64 -3.19 -6.03
N SER A 77 5.98 -2.59 -7.04
CA SER A 77 5.09 -1.45 -6.85
C SER A 77 3.93 -1.79 -5.94
N ARG A 78 3.32 -2.96 -6.14
CA ARG A 78 2.26 -3.47 -5.28
C ARG A 78 2.73 -3.64 -3.84
N LEU A 79 3.86 -4.29 -3.61
CA LEU A 79 4.42 -4.46 -2.26
C LEU A 79 4.74 -3.12 -1.59
N PHE A 80 5.27 -2.17 -2.35
CA PHE A 80 5.58 -0.83 -1.81
C PHE A 80 4.30 -0.11 -1.37
N LEU A 81 3.28 -0.06 -2.21
CA LEU A 81 2.00 0.57 -1.88
C LEU A 81 1.34 -0.08 -0.66
N GLU A 82 1.28 -1.41 -0.63
CA GLU A 82 0.73 -2.16 0.50
C GLU A 82 1.53 -1.91 1.79
N ALA A 83 2.87 -1.83 1.71
CA ALA A 83 3.70 -1.53 2.86
C ALA A 83 3.42 -0.11 3.40
N GLN A 84 3.24 0.87 2.52
CA GLN A 84 2.87 2.24 2.92
C GLN A 84 1.49 2.29 3.59
N LEU A 85 0.50 1.64 2.99
CA LEU A 85 -0.85 1.56 3.58
C LEU A 85 -0.85 0.92 4.97
N ARG A 86 -0.02 -0.12 5.16
CA ARG A 86 0.10 -0.82 6.44
C ARG A 86 0.85 -0.03 7.52
N GLN A 87 1.67 0.93 7.13
CA GLN A 87 2.35 1.84 8.07
C GLN A 87 1.47 2.99 8.52
N MET A 88 0.36 3.25 7.85
CA MET A 88 -0.59 4.28 8.27
C MET A 88 -1.25 3.88 9.60
N PRO A 89 -1.29 4.78 10.60
CA PRO A 89 -1.96 4.50 11.85
C PRO A 89 -3.46 4.30 11.61
N LEU A 90 -4.01 3.24 12.18
CA LEU A 90 -5.46 3.00 12.16
C LEU A 90 -6.14 3.98 13.10
N THR A 91 -7.00 4.84 12.56
CA THR A 91 -7.81 5.78 13.31
C THR A 91 -9.19 5.21 13.64
N ASP A 92 -9.60 4.16 12.93
CA ASP A 92 -10.91 3.54 13.07
C ASP A 92 -10.81 2.19 13.79
N PRO A 93 -11.61 1.94 14.85
CA PRO A 93 -11.69 0.64 15.53
C PRO A 93 -12.37 -0.44 14.68
N GLU A 94 -13.20 -0.06 13.70
CA GLU A 94 -13.90 -1.01 12.83
C GLU A 94 -12.95 -1.66 11.81
N PRO A 95 -13.17 -2.94 11.46
CA PRO A 95 -12.36 -3.60 10.45
C PRO A 95 -12.67 -3.07 9.04
N HIS A 96 -11.62 -2.71 8.32
CA HIS A 96 -11.69 -2.25 6.93
C HIS A 96 -11.61 -3.41 5.95
N VAL A 97 -12.57 -4.33 6.02
CA VAL A 97 -12.56 -5.57 5.20
C VAL A 97 -13.01 -5.34 3.76
N ASP A 98 -13.75 -4.28 3.51
CA ASP A 98 -14.31 -3.99 2.17
C ASP A 98 -13.24 -3.51 1.17
N ASP A 99 -12.15 -2.92 1.68
CA ASP A 99 -11.08 -2.33 0.87
C ASP A 99 -9.82 -3.23 0.79
N MET A 100 -9.87 -4.45 1.32
CA MET A 100 -8.67 -5.28 1.50
C MET A 100 -8.15 -6.00 0.27
N GLY A 101 -8.90 -6.10 -0.81
CA GLY A 101 -8.42 -6.90 -1.92
C GLY A 101 -9.42 -7.08 -3.06
N ALA A 102 -9.00 -7.84 -4.07
CA ALA A 102 -9.79 -8.11 -5.27
C ALA A 102 -10.86 -9.20 -5.03
N PHE A 103 -11.76 -8.99 -4.07
CA PHE A 103 -12.89 -9.87 -3.77
C PHE A 103 -14.01 -9.07 -3.10
N THR A 104 -15.23 -9.59 -3.16
CA THR A 104 -16.38 -9.02 -2.43
C THR A 104 -16.60 -9.83 -1.16
N PRO A 105 -16.37 -9.26 0.04
CA PRO A 105 -16.54 -9.99 1.29
C PRO A 105 -18.01 -10.27 1.59
N MET A 106 -18.31 -11.48 2.03
CA MET A 106 -19.63 -11.90 2.47
C MET A 106 -19.84 -11.58 3.96
N ASN A 107 -21.10 -11.40 4.39
CA ASN A 107 -21.40 -11.01 5.77
C ASN A 107 -20.85 -12.00 6.81
N TYR A 108 -20.94 -13.31 6.57
CA TYR A 108 -20.39 -14.32 7.49
C TYR A 108 -18.86 -14.25 7.61
N GLN A 109 -18.17 -13.88 6.51
CA GLN A 109 -16.72 -13.69 6.52
C GLN A 109 -16.33 -12.44 7.34
N LYS A 110 -17.09 -11.36 7.19
CA LYS A 110 -16.91 -10.14 8.04
C LYS A 110 -17.12 -10.45 9.51
N GLU A 111 -18.13 -11.26 9.84
CA GLU A 111 -18.40 -11.70 11.20
C GLU A 111 -17.21 -12.50 11.80
N ALA A 112 -16.56 -13.36 11.02
CA ALA A 112 -15.36 -14.08 11.45
C ALA A 112 -14.22 -13.13 11.81
N VAL A 113 -14.01 -12.06 11.02
CA VAL A 113 -13.02 -11.01 11.31
C VAL A 113 -13.36 -10.27 12.60
N HIS A 114 -14.62 -9.84 12.75
CA HIS A 114 -15.06 -9.18 14.00
C HIS A 114 -14.84 -10.04 15.24
N ARG A 115 -15.15 -11.36 15.15
CA ARG A 115 -14.89 -12.29 16.25
C ARG A 115 -13.41 -12.42 16.56
N ALA A 116 -12.55 -12.44 15.52
CA ALA A 116 -11.11 -12.47 15.72
C ALA A 116 -10.62 -11.25 16.50
N LEU A 117 -11.03 -10.05 16.06
CA LEU A 117 -10.56 -8.80 16.63
C LEU A 117 -11.07 -8.50 18.03
N LYS A 118 -12.24 -9.03 18.42
CA LYS A 118 -12.78 -8.91 19.79
C LYS A 118 -11.97 -9.70 20.82
N GLN A 119 -11.13 -10.65 20.40
CA GLN A 119 -10.33 -11.46 21.29
C GLN A 119 -8.92 -10.88 21.45
N MET A 120 -8.45 -10.73 22.67
CA MET A 120 -7.08 -10.27 22.95
C MET A 120 -6.02 -11.22 22.37
N ARG A 121 -6.33 -12.51 22.28
CA ARG A 121 -5.53 -13.56 21.62
C ARG A 121 -6.48 -14.38 20.75
N PRO A 122 -6.64 -14.05 19.47
CA PRO A 122 -7.60 -14.73 18.60
C PRO A 122 -7.36 -16.24 18.53
N ARG A 123 -8.39 -17.02 18.83
CA ARG A 123 -8.44 -18.47 18.64
C ARG A 123 -9.75 -18.79 17.97
N LEU A 124 -9.74 -19.11 16.69
CA LEU A 124 -10.91 -19.33 15.89
C LEU A 124 -10.84 -20.69 15.20
N LEU A 125 -11.97 -21.36 15.15
CA LEU A 125 -12.20 -22.49 14.27
C LEU A 125 -13.12 -22.03 13.15
N LEU A 126 -12.60 -22.00 11.91
CA LEU A 126 -13.37 -21.71 10.70
C LEU A 126 -13.89 -23.06 10.13
N ALA A 127 -15.14 -23.39 10.42
CA ALA A 127 -15.72 -24.71 10.14
C ALA A 127 -16.72 -24.67 8.97
N ASP A 128 -16.62 -23.68 8.09
CA ASP A 128 -17.51 -23.54 6.94
C ASP A 128 -17.35 -24.67 5.93
N GLN A 129 -18.35 -24.87 5.08
CA GLN A 129 -18.30 -25.88 4.02
C GLN A 129 -17.14 -25.60 3.04
N VAL A 130 -16.70 -26.64 2.36
CA VAL A 130 -15.67 -26.52 1.32
C VAL A 130 -16.19 -25.60 0.21
N GLY A 131 -15.35 -24.63 -0.21
CA GLY A 131 -15.69 -23.67 -1.26
C GLY A 131 -16.25 -22.33 -0.76
N LEU A 132 -16.59 -22.17 0.51
CA LEU A 132 -17.12 -20.92 1.08
C LEU A 132 -16.04 -19.86 1.40
N GLY A 133 -14.81 -20.05 0.97
CA GLY A 133 -13.78 -19.01 1.05
C GLY A 133 -13.05 -18.92 2.38
N LYS A 134 -12.81 -20.04 3.09
CA LYS A 134 -11.99 -20.05 4.32
C LYS A 134 -10.64 -19.35 4.17
N THR A 135 -10.00 -19.47 3.00
CA THR A 135 -8.74 -18.79 2.72
C THR A 135 -8.93 -17.26 2.68
N ILE A 136 -10.09 -16.79 2.22
CA ILE A 136 -10.45 -15.37 2.22
C ILE A 136 -10.61 -14.89 3.66
N GLU A 137 -11.32 -15.60 4.50
CA GLU A 137 -11.48 -15.27 5.93
C GLU A 137 -10.12 -15.19 6.64
N VAL A 138 -9.26 -16.19 6.44
CA VAL A 138 -7.89 -16.18 6.97
C VAL A 138 -7.12 -14.97 6.46
N GLY A 139 -7.19 -14.67 5.17
CA GLY A 139 -6.52 -13.53 4.56
C GLY A 139 -6.98 -12.18 5.14
N MET A 140 -8.30 -12.00 5.32
CA MET A 140 -8.87 -10.80 5.96
C MET A 140 -8.39 -10.66 7.42
N ILE A 141 -8.47 -11.74 8.21
CA ILE A 141 -8.03 -11.73 9.61
C ILE A 141 -6.55 -11.38 9.69
N LEU A 142 -5.70 -12.02 8.87
CA LEU A 142 -4.26 -11.73 8.86
C LEU A 142 -3.97 -10.29 8.44
N SER A 143 -4.64 -9.78 7.43
CA SER A 143 -4.48 -8.41 6.96
C SER A 143 -4.83 -7.40 8.05
N GLU A 144 -5.95 -7.59 8.77
CA GLU A 144 -6.32 -6.74 9.90
C GLU A 144 -5.32 -6.82 11.05
N LEU A 145 -4.89 -8.02 11.43
CA LEU A 145 -3.90 -8.18 12.48
C LEU A 145 -2.56 -7.53 12.16
N ILE A 146 -2.13 -7.59 10.89
CA ILE A 146 -0.92 -6.91 10.41
C ILE A 146 -1.10 -5.39 10.50
N ARG A 147 -2.20 -4.85 9.99
CA ARG A 147 -2.50 -3.41 10.02
C ARG A 147 -2.55 -2.86 11.44
N ARG A 148 -3.02 -3.66 12.38
CA ARG A 148 -3.08 -3.31 13.82
C ARG A 148 -1.77 -3.57 14.57
N GLY A 149 -0.71 -4.00 13.89
CA GLY A 149 0.58 -4.31 14.51
C GLY A 149 0.57 -5.54 15.42
N GLN A 150 -0.48 -6.37 15.34
CA GLN A 150 -0.67 -7.56 16.19
C GLN A 150 -0.09 -8.84 15.59
N ALA A 151 0.33 -8.82 14.32
CA ALA A 151 0.90 -9.96 13.62
C ALA A 151 2.26 -9.62 12.99
N GLY A 152 3.28 -9.43 13.82
CA GLY A 152 4.66 -9.18 13.36
C GLY A 152 5.35 -10.40 12.74
N ARG A 153 4.92 -11.61 13.11
CA ARG A 153 5.40 -12.88 12.54
C ARG A 153 4.23 -13.82 12.34
N ILE A 154 4.14 -14.42 11.16
CA ILE A 154 3.04 -15.30 10.76
C ILE A 154 3.61 -16.63 10.31
N LEU A 155 3.13 -17.73 10.90
CA LEU A 155 3.42 -19.08 10.47
C LEU A 155 2.13 -19.76 9.98
N VAL A 156 2.13 -20.21 8.73
CA VAL A 156 1.03 -20.97 8.15
C VAL A 156 1.45 -22.44 7.99
N LEU A 157 0.73 -23.33 8.65
CA LEU A 157 0.93 -24.77 8.54
C LEU A 157 -0.17 -25.35 7.64
N ALA A 158 0.23 -26.00 6.55
CA ALA A 158 -0.70 -26.61 5.61
C ALA A 158 -0.12 -27.90 5.01
N LYS A 159 -0.98 -28.74 4.42
CA LYS A 159 -0.53 -29.91 3.66
C LYS A 159 0.33 -29.45 2.47
N LYS A 160 1.37 -30.22 2.15
CA LYS A 160 2.31 -29.90 1.05
C LYS A 160 1.58 -29.59 -0.28
N SER A 161 0.52 -30.34 -0.60
CA SER A 161 -0.29 -30.12 -1.80
C SER A 161 -1.03 -28.78 -1.84
N MET A 162 -1.28 -28.15 -0.69
CA MET A 162 -2.03 -26.92 -0.58
C MET A 162 -1.13 -25.67 -0.45
N LEU A 163 0.15 -25.84 -0.14
CA LEU A 163 1.06 -24.70 0.14
C LEU A 163 1.14 -23.71 -1.02
N THR A 164 1.26 -24.20 -2.25
CA THR A 164 1.37 -23.34 -3.44
C THR A 164 0.09 -22.56 -3.68
N GLN A 165 -1.07 -23.20 -3.51
CA GLN A 165 -2.37 -22.55 -3.65
C GLN A 165 -2.55 -21.47 -2.57
N PHE A 166 -2.28 -21.80 -1.30
CA PHE A 166 -2.39 -20.86 -0.20
C PHE A 166 -1.47 -19.63 -0.41
N GLN A 167 -0.22 -19.85 -0.80
CA GLN A 167 0.73 -18.78 -1.10
C GLN A 167 0.21 -17.87 -2.21
N ALA A 168 -0.28 -18.46 -3.31
CA ALA A 168 -0.81 -17.71 -4.45
C ALA A 168 -2.07 -16.92 -4.10
N GLU A 169 -3.01 -17.51 -3.37
CA GLU A 169 -4.25 -16.83 -2.98
C GLU A 169 -3.99 -15.68 -2.01
N LEU A 170 -3.14 -15.87 -0.99
CA LEU A 170 -2.81 -14.82 -0.03
C LEU A 170 -2.01 -13.69 -0.69
N TRP A 171 -1.14 -14.00 -1.66
CA TRP A 171 -0.46 -12.99 -2.43
C TRP A 171 -1.40 -12.22 -3.36
N ASN A 172 -2.16 -12.94 -4.19
CA ASN A 172 -2.98 -12.31 -5.24
C ASN A 172 -4.13 -11.47 -4.68
N ARG A 173 -4.72 -11.91 -3.56
CA ARG A 173 -5.89 -11.23 -2.98
C ARG A 173 -5.52 -10.21 -1.91
N PHE A 174 -4.50 -10.50 -1.09
CA PHE A 174 -4.19 -9.71 0.11
C PHE A 174 -2.79 -9.10 0.10
N ALA A 175 -2.01 -9.31 -0.96
CA ALA A 175 -0.61 -8.91 -1.05
C ALA A 175 0.23 -9.33 0.18
N LEU A 176 -0.04 -10.54 0.70
CA LEU A 176 0.73 -11.13 1.79
C LEU A 176 1.87 -11.98 1.23
N PRO A 177 3.13 -11.50 1.29
CA PRO A 177 4.28 -12.24 0.79
C PRO A 177 4.67 -13.34 1.78
N LEU A 178 4.36 -14.58 1.45
CA LEU A 178 4.74 -15.74 2.26
C LEU A 178 5.90 -16.48 1.62
N VAL A 179 6.88 -16.85 2.43
CA VAL A 179 8.00 -17.70 2.00
C VAL A 179 7.64 -19.14 2.29
N ARG A 180 7.71 -20.00 1.26
CA ARG A 180 7.49 -21.42 1.42
C ARG A 180 8.74 -22.09 2.01
N MET A 181 8.53 -22.81 3.09
CA MET A 181 9.57 -23.61 3.73
C MET A 181 9.18 -25.09 3.66
N ASP A 182 10.07 -25.91 3.19
CA ASP A 182 9.96 -27.35 3.26
C ASP A 182 11.02 -27.95 4.21
N SER A 183 10.95 -29.25 4.46
CA SER A 183 11.89 -29.93 5.37
C SER A 183 13.35 -29.79 4.95
N ALA A 184 13.62 -29.62 3.66
CA ALA A 184 14.99 -29.42 3.15
C ALA A 184 15.49 -28.00 3.41
N ALA A 185 14.60 -27.00 3.45
CA ALA A 185 14.94 -25.63 3.79
C ALA A 185 15.15 -25.40 5.29
N LEU A 186 14.52 -26.24 6.13
CA LEU A 186 14.67 -26.19 7.60
C LEU A 186 15.94 -26.86 8.11
N SER A 187 16.59 -27.69 7.29
CA SER A 187 17.82 -28.42 7.64
C SER A 187 19.13 -27.69 7.27
N LYS A 188 19.03 -26.50 6.70
CA LYS A 188 20.14 -25.58 6.41
C LYS A 188 20.15 -24.42 7.40
#